data_d344feac80797aee50c50c1b8802e1c6
#
_entry.id   d344feac80797aee50c50c1b8802e1c6
#
_cell.length_a   1.000
_cell.length_b   1.000
_cell.length_c   1.000
_cell.angle_alpha   90.00
_cell.angle_beta   90.00
_cell.angle_gamma   90.00
#
_symmetry.space_group_name_H-M   'P 1'
#
loop_
_entity.id
_entity.type
_entity.pdbx_description
1 polymer ?
#
loop_
_entity_poly.entity_id
_entity_poly.type
_entity_poly.pdbx_seq_one_letter_code
_entity_poly.pdbx_strand_id
1 'polypeptide(L)'
;GNADGSIPAWDGGLATNAGSVDSRGFLANPYASEQPLFTITAQNVDQYKDKLTPGQLAMFKRYPDTYKIPVYKTHRSATVPAAVQEAAKRNATTTKLVEGGNGLENFDTANPFPIPQNGLEVIWNHITRYRGGSVRRLVTQATPQVNGSYQLVYFQDAFTFRTNLKDYNPNKPSNVLFYFKQRVTAPSRLAGNVLLVHETLNQVKEPRLAWLYNAGQRRVRRAPQVSYDGPGTAADGLR
;
A
#
# COMPACT_ATOMS: atom_id res chain seq x y z
N GLY A 1 -13.05 17.51 -5.96
CA GLY A 1 -12.36 18.00 -7.17
C GLY A 1 -11.73 19.37 -6.95
N ASN A 2 -10.93 19.80 -7.89
CA ASN A 2 -10.38 21.15 -7.87
C ASN A 2 -11.46 22.16 -8.28
N ALA A 3 -11.35 23.40 -7.78
CA ALA A 3 -12.29 24.46 -8.14
C ALA A 3 -12.25 24.82 -9.65
N ASP A 4 -11.10 24.64 -10.29
CA ASP A 4 -10.88 24.86 -11.72
C ASP A 4 -11.36 23.70 -12.61
N GLY A 5 -11.90 22.63 -12.03
CA GLY A 5 -12.36 21.44 -12.77
C GLY A 5 -11.26 20.55 -13.33
N SER A 6 -9.97 20.86 -13.11
CA SER A 6 -8.84 20.04 -13.60
C SER A 6 -8.85 18.61 -13.04
N ILE A 7 -9.39 18.45 -11.83
CA ILE A 7 -9.67 17.16 -11.21
C ILE A 7 -11.17 17.14 -10.88
N PRO A 8 -11.97 16.24 -11.47
CA PRO A 8 -13.40 16.18 -11.19
C PRO A 8 -13.68 15.79 -9.74
N ALA A 9 -14.82 16.20 -9.22
CA ALA A 9 -15.30 15.71 -7.94
C ALA A 9 -15.49 14.19 -8.00
N TRP A 10 -15.29 13.50 -6.87
CA TRP A 10 -15.62 12.07 -6.79
C TRP A 10 -17.16 11.92 -6.77
N ASP A 11 -17.66 11.08 -7.65
CA ASP A 11 -19.09 10.83 -7.91
C ASP A 11 -19.60 9.49 -7.35
N GLY A 12 -18.81 8.84 -6.48
CA GLY A 12 -19.08 7.50 -5.95
C GLY A 12 -18.24 6.41 -6.62
N GLY A 13 -17.53 6.73 -7.68
CA GLY A 13 -16.69 5.80 -8.43
C GLY A 13 -17.47 4.78 -9.26
N LEU A 14 -16.76 3.82 -9.83
CA LEU A 14 -17.34 2.77 -10.65
C LEU A 14 -17.82 1.60 -9.80
N ALA A 15 -19.03 1.69 -9.29
CA ALA A 15 -19.67 0.60 -8.53
C ALA A 15 -19.89 -0.66 -9.39
N THR A 16 -19.87 -0.53 -10.71
CA THR A 16 -20.29 -1.55 -11.68
C THR A 16 -19.19 -2.50 -12.15
N ASN A 17 -17.93 -2.29 -11.78
CA ASN A 17 -16.85 -3.24 -12.12
C ASN A 17 -16.90 -4.57 -11.36
N ALA A 18 -17.83 -4.70 -10.45
CA ALA A 18 -18.04 -5.91 -9.64
C ALA A 18 -18.63 -7.07 -10.45
N GLY A 19 -18.24 -7.31 -11.66
CA GLY A 19 -18.73 -8.44 -12.44
C GLY A 19 -17.95 -8.68 -13.73
N SER A 20 -17.11 -7.73 -14.11
CA SER A 20 -16.31 -7.84 -15.33
C SER A 20 -14.92 -8.36 -14.97
N VAL A 21 -14.74 -9.67 -14.99
CA VAL A 21 -13.43 -10.30 -14.86
C VAL A 21 -13.05 -10.96 -16.18
N ASP A 22 -11.75 -10.94 -16.50
CA ASP A 22 -11.22 -11.65 -17.65
C ASP A 22 -11.13 -13.16 -17.36
N SER A 23 -10.73 -13.96 -18.36
CA SER A 23 -10.59 -15.42 -18.24
C SER A 23 -9.57 -15.86 -17.19
N ARG A 24 -8.72 -14.97 -16.71
CA ARG A 24 -7.72 -15.20 -15.66
C ARG A 24 -8.22 -14.79 -14.28
N GLY A 25 -9.45 -14.26 -14.17
CA GLY A 25 -10.03 -13.77 -12.92
C GLY A 25 -9.60 -12.36 -12.51
N PHE A 26 -8.97 -11.58 -13.40
CA PHE A 26 -8.64 -10.18 -13.14
C PHE A 26 -9.78 -9.26 -13.56
N LEU A 27 -9.96 -8.18 -12.82
CA LEU A 27 -10.90 -7.13 -13.21
C LEU A 27 -10.53 -6.56 -14.58
N ALA A 28 -11.50 -6.43 -15.46
CA ALA A 28 -11.32 -5.77 -16.75
C ALA A 28 -10.91 -4.30 -16.52
N ASN A 29 -9.95 -3.82 -17.30
CA ASN A 29 -9.58 -2.42 -17.28
C ASN A 29 -10.63 -1.60 -18.05
N PRO A 30 -11.44 -0.72 -17.40
CA PRO A 30 -12.45 0.08 -18.07
C PRO A 30 -11.85 1.14 -19.00
N TYR A 31 -10.55 1.40 -18.88
CA TYR A 31 -9.80 2.41 -19.64
C TYR A 31 -8.80 1.79 -20.62
N ALA A 32 -8.98 0.52 -21.00
CA ALA A 32 -8.03 -0.21 -21.85
C ALA A 32 -7.81 0.46 -23.24
N SER A 33 -8.81 1.17 -23.76
CA SER A 33 -8.74 1.88 -25.03
C SER A 33 -8.28 3.34 -24.92
N GLU A 34 -8.04 3.83 -23.70
CA GLU A 34 -7.65 5.23 -23.49
C GLU A 34 -6.26 5.49 -24.05
N GLN A 35 -6.13 6.60 -24.77
CA GLN A 35 -4.84 7.09 -25.25
C GLN A 35 -4.29 8.16 -24.30
N PRO A 36 -2.97 8.27 -24.13
CA PRO A 36 -2.38 9.33 -23.35
C PRO A 36 -2.70 10.71 -23.98
N LEU A 37 -2.96 11.70 -23.13
CA LEU A 37 -3.14 13.10 -23.57
C LEU A 37 -1.86 13.62 -24.22
N PHE A 38 -0.72 13.26 -23.66
CA PHE A 38 0.63 13.53 -24.16
C PHE A 38 1.63 12.61 -23.46
N THR A 39 2.87 12.59 -23.96
CA THR A 39 3.97 11.84 -23.34
C THR A 39 5.13 12.77 -23.03
N ILE A 40 5.63 12.75 -21.79
CA ILE A 40 6.85 13.45 -21.41
C ILE A 40 8.04 12.57 -21.77
N THR A 41 9.00 13.15 -22.46
CA THR A 41 10.24 12.53 -22.93
C THR A 41 11.44 13.44 -22.59
N ALA A 42 12.65 12.98 -22.81
CA ALA A 42 13.86 13.81 -22.61
C ALA A 42 13.86 15.08 -23.47
N GLN A 43 13.15 15.08 -24.63
CA GLN A 43 13.08 16.21 -25.54
C GLN A 43 12.15 17.33 -25.08
N ASN A 44 11.13 17.01 -24.26
CA ASN A 44 10.12 18.00 -23.82
C ASN A 44 10.04 18.15 -22.29
N VAL A 45 10.87 17.45 -21.53
CA VAL A 45 10.83 17.43 -20.05
C VAL A 45 10.91 18.80 -19.41
N ASP A 46 11.64 19.74 -20.02
CA ASP A 46 11.81 21.10 -19.49
C ASP A 46 10.49 21.89 -19.39
N GLN A 47 9.51 21.54 -20.21
CA GLN A 47 8.17 22.15 -20.16
C GLN A 47 7.35 21.69 -18.94
N TYR A 48 7.78 20.62 -18.28
CA TYR A 48 7.05 19.96 -17.21
C TYR A 48 7.85 19.85 -15.91
N LYS A 49 9.06 20.42 -15.84
CA LYS A 49 9.98 20.25 -14.71
C LYS A 49 9.37 20.66 -13.35
N ASP A 50 8.48 21.65 -13.34
CA ASP A 50 7.79 22.11 -12.13
C ASP A 50 6.73 21.11 -11.62
N LYS A 51 6.37 20.11 -12.44
CA LYS A 51 5.44 19.03 -12.15
C LYS A 51 6.15 17.71 -11.79
N LEU A 52 7.48 17.67 -11.89
CA LEU A 52 8.27 16.46 -11.76
C LEU A 52 9.17 16.53 -10.50
N THR A 53 9.39 15.36 -9.90
CA THR A 53 10.33 15.25 -8.79
C THR A 53 11.79 15.28 -9.30
N PRO A 54 12.77 15.65 -8.45
CA PRO A 54 14.19 15.58 -8.80
C PRO A 54 14.62 14.19 -9.29
N GLY A 55 14.06 13.12 -8.71
CA GLY A 55 14.33 11.74 -9.13
C GLY A 55 13.83 11.44 -10.56
N GLN A 56 12.63 11.91 -10.91
CA GLN A 56 12.11 11.77 -12.29
C GLN A 56 12.96 12.55 -13.30
N LEU A 57 13.39 13.75 -12.96
CA LEU A 57 14.30 14.54 -13.82
C LEU A 57 15.64 13.81 -14.02
N ALA A 58 16.20 13.22 -12.95
CA ALA A 58 17.41 12.42 -13.05
C ALA A 58 17.22 11.18 -13.95
N MET A 59 16.05 10.56 -13.96
CA MET A 59 15.72 9.42 -14.84
C MET A 59 15.73 9.84 -16.31
N PHE A 60 15.13 10.97 -16.67
CA PHE A 60 15.19 11.49 -18.06
C PHE A 60 16.61 11.78 -18.49
N LYS A 61 17.45 12.32 -17.61
CA LYS A 61 18.85 12.59 -17.89
C LYS A 61 19.67 11.31 -18.08
N ARG A 62 19.39 10.27 -17.27
CA ARG A 62 20.12 9.01 -17.29
C ARG A 62 19.70 8.08 -18.42
N TYR A 63 18.44 8.10 -18.80
CA TYR A 63 17.84 7.20 -19.77
C TYR A 63 17.02 7.97 -20.82
N PRO A 64 17.66 8.87 -21.60
CA PRO A 64 16.96 9.80 -22.48
C PRO A 64 16.16 9.11 -23.60
N ASP A 65 16.62 7.95 -24.04
CA ASP A 65 16.00 7.23 -25.18
C ASP A 65 14.87 6.30 -24.73
N THR A 66 14.88 5.84 -23.48
CA THR A 66 13.97 4.78 -23.03
C THR A 66 12.98 5.24 -21.98
N TYR A 67 13.36 6.20 -21.12
CA TYR A 67 12.48 6.69 -20.08
C TYR A 67 11.49 7.69 -20.62
N LYS A 68 10.20 7.41 -20.42
CA LYS A 68 9.09 8.27 -20.82
C LYS A 68 7.94 8.15 -19.85
N ILE A 69 7.16 9.21 -19.71
CA ILE A 69 5.97 9.24 -18.86
C ILE A 69 4.75 9.58 -19.74
N PRO A 70 3.92 8.60 -20.11
CA PRO A 70 2.63 8.88 -20.74
C PRO A 70 1.67 9.47 -19.70
N VAL A 71 1.02 10.56 -20.02
CA VAL A 71 0.09 11.27 -19.14
C VAL A 71 -1.33 11.05 -19.64
N TYR A 72 -2.17 10.51 -18.77
CA TYR A 72 -3.57 10.20 -19.04
C TYR A 72 -4.50 11.15 -18.29
N LYS A 73 -5.76 11.17 -18.68
CA LYS A 73 -6.81 11.84 -17.92
C LYS A 73 -6.91 11.24 -16.52
N THR A 74 -7.06 12.09 -15.51
CA THR A 74 -7.27 11.63 -14.13
C THR A 74 -8.66 11.01 -13.98
N HIS A 75 -8.72 9.77 -13.49
CA HIS A 75 -9.94 9.08 -13.15
C HIS A 75 -10.06 8.92 -11.65
N ARG A 76 -11.27 9.08 -11.12
CA ARG A 76 -11.60 8.88 -9.70
C ARG A 76 -12.60 7.73 -9.56
N SER A 77 -12.23 6.58 -10.13
CA SER A 77 -13.10 5.41 -10.24
C SER A 77 -13.11 4.49 -9.02
N ALA A 78 -12.20 4.70 -8.08
CA ALA A 78 -12.17 3.88 -6.86
C ALA A 78 -13.43 4.12 -6.02
N THR A 79 -14.06 3.03 -5.57
CA THR A 79 -15.20 3.05 -4.67
C THR A 79 -14.91 2.27 -3.40
N VAL A 80 -15.59 2.58 -2.32
CA VAL A 80 -15.53 1.84 -1.06
C VAL A 80 -16.95 1.52 -0.59
N PRO A 81 -17.16 0.42 0.16
CA PRO A 81 -18.47 0.08 0.70
C PRO A 81 -19.07 1.21 1.56
N ALA A 82 -20.40 1.34 1.55
CA ALA A 82 -21.10 2.38 2.32
C ALA A 82 -20.72 2.34 3.81
N ALA A 83 -20.60 1.17 4.40
CA ALA A 83 -20.18 1.02 5.80
C ALA A 83 -18.81 1.64 6.08
N VAL A 84 -17.87 1.57 5.12
CA VAL A 84 -16.54 2.17 5.23
C VAL A 84 -16.62 3.70 5.13
N GLN A 85 -17.52 4.22 4.29
CA GLN A 85 -17.77 5.67 4.20
C GLN A 85 -18.36 6.21 5.49
N GLU A 86 -19.32 5.51 6.07
CA GLU A 86 -19.93 5.89 7.36
C GLU A 86 -18.93 5.81 8.51
N ALA A 87 -18.03 4.81 8.52
CA ALA A 87 -16.94 4.76 9.48
C ALA A 87 -15.99 5.97 9.35
N ALA A 88 -15.64 6.36 8.12
CA ALA A 88 -14.80 7.55 7.89
C ALA A 88 -15.49 8.84 8.39
N LYS A 89 -16.81 8.97 8.21
CA LYS A 89 -17.57 10.12 8.76
C LYS A 89 -17.53 10.15 10.30
N ARG A 90 -17.67 9.01 10.97
CA ARG A 90 -17.54 8.93 12.43
C ARG A 90 -16.12 9.29 12.86
N ASN A 91 -15.10 8.73 12.21
CA ASN A 91 -13.70 8.99 12.51
C ASN A 91 -13.37 10.49 12.46
N ALA A 92 -13.98 11.24 11.55
CA ALA A 92 -13.74 12.68 11.41
C ALA A 92 -13.98 13.48 12.71
N THR A 93 -14.80 12.97 13.61
CA THR A 93 -15.14 13.62 14.88
C THR A 93 -14.61 12.88 16.11
N THR A 94 -14.26 11.61 15.98
CA THR A 94 -13.89 10.75 17.11
C THR A 94 -12.41 10.40 17.17
N THR A 95 -11.76 10.18 16.03
CA THR A 95 -10.38 9.72 15.99
C THR A 95 -9.39 10.83 16.32
N LYS A 96 -8.40 10.51 17.13
CA LYS A 96 -7.34 11.44 17.55
C LYS A 96 -5.97 10.80 17.40
N LEU A 97 -4.98 11.61 17.04
CA LEU A 97 -3.58 11.27 17.17
C LEU A 97 -3.19 11.29 18.65
N VAL A 98 -2.44 10.28 19.08
CA VAL A 98 -1.87 10.17 20.42
C VAL A 98 -0.38 9.87 20.34
N GLU A 99 0.32 9.99 21.48
CA GLU A 99 1.75 9.67 21.58
C GLU A 99 2.62 10.38 20.53
N GLY A 100 2.38 11.69 20.33
CA GLY A 100 3.11 12.47 19.32
C GLY A 100 2.89 12.02 17.89
N GLY A 101 1.78 11.34 17.61
CA GLY A 101 1.42 10.81 16.28
C GLY A 101 1.79 9.35 16.06
N ASN A 102 2.32 8.66 17.08
CA ASN A 102 2.68 7.24 17.00
C ASN A 102 1.51 6.28 17.31
N GLY A 103 0.31 6.81 17.52
CA GLY A 103 -0.88 6.03 17.77
C GLY A 103 -2.17 6.75 17.44
N LEU A 104 -3.25 5.98 17.37
CA LEU A 104 -4.62 6.45 17.20
C LEU A 104 -5.49 6.03 18.37
N GLU A 105 -6.42 6.91 18.74
CA GLU A 105 -7.54 6.60 19.64
C GLU A 105 -8.87 6.75 18.93
N ASN A 106 -9.87 5.99 19.37
CA ASN A 106 -11.24 5.99 18.84
C ASN A 106 -11.31 5.78 17.33
N PHE A 107 -10.36 4.98 16.80
CA PHE A 107 -10.31 4.60 15.40
C PHE A 107 -11.19 3.36 15.16
N ASP A 108 -12.06 3.45 14.15
CA ASP A 108 -12.86 2.31 13.67
C ASP A 108 -12.14 1.64 12.49
N THR A 109 -12.47 2.00 11.26
CA THR A 109 -11.86 1.43 10.05
C THR A 109 -11.69 2.50 8.99
N ALA A 110 -10.82 2.22 8.02
CA ALA A 110 -10.52 3.11 6.89
C ALA A 110 -9.91 4.47 7.30
N ASN A 111 -10.26 5.55 6.62
CA ASN A 111 -9.65 6.85 6.79
C ASN A 111 -9.92 7.46 8.17
N PRO A 112 -8.94 7.54 9.07
CA PRO A 112 -9.12 8.16 10.38
C PRO A 112 -9.32 9.67 10.29
N PHE A 113 -8.74 10.34 9.30
CA PHE A 113 -8.77 11.79 9.14
C PHE A 113 -9.23 12.17 7.73
N PRO A 114 -10.55 12.18 7.45
CA PRO A 114 -11.07 12.53 6.12
C PRO A 114 -10.65 13.92 5.64
N ILE A 115 -10.41 14.85 6.56
CA ILE A 115 -9.90 16.20 6.31
C ILE A 115 -8.61 16.39 7.12
N PRO A 116 -7.47 15.85 6.63
CA PRO A 116 -6.22 15.86 7.39
C PRO A 116 -5.68 17.28 7.54
N GLN A 117 -5.16 17.61 8.72
CA GLN A 117 -4.62 18.92 9.07
C GLN A 117 -3.08 18.95 9.01
N ASN A 118 -2.43 17.80 8.95
CA ASN A 118 -0.97 17.69 8.95
C ASN A 118 -0.51 16.39 8.26
N GLY A 119 0.80 16.28 8.04
CA GLY A 119 1.40 15.13 7.35
C GLY A 119 1.25 13.80 8.09
N LEU A 120 1.21 13.80 9.42
CA LEU A 120 0.99 12.57 10.20
C LEU A 120 -0.40 12.00 9.94
N GLU A 121 -1.41 12.83 9.89
CA GLU A 121 -2.79 12.41 9.58
C GLU A 121 -2.90 11.86 8.16
N VAL A 122 -2.19 12.45 7.19
CA VAL A 122 -2.11 11.92 5.82
C VAL A 122 -1.46 10.53 5.80
N ILE A 123 -0.37 10.33 6.54
CA ILE A 123 0.30 9.02 6.63
C ILE A 123 -0.60 7.98 7.29
N TRP A 124 -1.31 8.33 8.35
CA TRP A 124 -2.27 7.42 8.97
C TRP A 124 -3.40 7.04 8.01
N ASN A 125 -3.95 7.97 7.24
CA ASN A 125 -4.91 7.66 6.18
C ASN A 125 -4.34 6.68 5.15
N HIS A 126 -3.06 6.82 4.78
CA HIS A 126 -2.40 5.90 3.88
C HIS A 126 -2.23 4.50 4.49
N ILE A 127 -1.80 4.41 5.76
CA ILE A 127 -1.60 3.14 6.47
C ILE A 127 -2.92 2.37 6.59
N THR A 128 -3.99 3.05 6.97
CA THR A 128 -5.29 2.46 7.31
C THR A 128 -6.29 2.42 6.16
N ARG A 129 -5.93 2.92 4.97
CA ARG A 129 -6.85 2.97 3.81
C ARG A 129 -7.52 1.63 3.56
N TYR A 130 -8.76 1.65 3.10
CA TYR A 130 -9.49 0.45 2.73
C TYR A 130 -8.77 -0.33 1.61
N ARG A 131 -8.59 -1.63 1.81
CA ARG A 131 -7.92 -2.56 0.88
C ARG A 131 -8.74 -3.81 0.62
N GLY A 132 -10.03 -3.76 0.86
CA GLY A 132 -10.90 -4.92 0.98
C GLY A 132 -10.96 -5.45 2.41
N GLY A 133 -11.58 -6.58 2.63
CA GLY A 133 -11.63 -7.24 3.94
C GLY A 133 -10.29 -7.91 4.28
N SER A 134 -10.24 -9.23 4.14
CA SER A 134 -8.98 -9.98 4.20
C SER A 134 -8.46 -10.24 2.80
N VAL A 135 -7.15 -10.08 2.59
CA VAL A 135 -6.53 -10.15 1.26
C VAL A 135 -5.50 -11.27 1.23
N ARG A 136 -5.53 -12.08 0.18
CA ARG A 136 -4.41 -12.95 -0.24
C ARG A 136 -3.93 -12.47 -1.59
N ARG A 137 -2.61 -12.42 -1.76
CA ARG A 137 -2.01 -12.01 -3.02
C ARG A 137 -0.75 -12.80 -3.32
N LEU A 138 -0.46 -12.97 -4.60
CA LEU A 138 0.83 -13.44 -5.10
C LEU A 138 1.65 -12.21 -5.48
N VAL A 139 2.87 -12.15 -5.01
CA VAL A 139 3.78 -11.01 -5.20
C VAL A 139 5.09 -11.52 -5.76
N THR A 140 5.62 -10.82 -6.74
CA THR A 140 6.97 -11.05 -7.25
C THR A 140 7.81 -9.81 -6.98
N GLN A 141 8.95 -10.01 -6.34
CA GLN A 141 9.95 -8.99 -6.13
C GLN A 141 11.10 -9.19 -7.10
N ALA A 142 11.45 -8.15 -7.84
CA ALA A 142 12.64 -8.11 -8.69
C ALA A 142 13.71 -7.24 -8.02
N THR A 143 14.91 -7.78 -7.84
CA THR A 143 16.03 -7.05 -7.26
C THR A 143 17.03 -6.75 -8.38
N PRO A 144 17.04 -5.51 -8.94
CA PRO A 144 17.90 -5.16 -10.07
C PRO A 144 19.36 -5.04 -9.63
N GLN A 145 20.27 -5.46 -10.51
CA GLN A 145 21.71 -5.34 -10.35
C GLN A 145 22.28 -4.27 -11.28
N VAL A 146 23.47 -3.77 -10.99
CA VAL A 146 24.13 -2.71 -11.78
C VAL A 146 24.34 -3.13 -13.24
N ASN A 147 24.58 -4.42 -13.49
CA ASN A 147 24.77 -4.98 -14.83
C ASN A 147 23.47 -5.20 -15.62
N GLY A 148 22.31 -4.79 -15.07
CA GLY A 148 21.00 -4.95 -15.70
C GLY A 148 20.33 -6.32 -15.46
N SER A 149 21.00 -7.26 -14.81
CA SER A 149 20.37 -8.52 -14.38
C SER A 149 19.43 -8.29 -13.17
N TYR A 150 18.58 -9.24 -12.89
CA TYR A 150 17.73 -9.22 -11.69
C TYR A 150 17.41 -10.63 -11.21
N GLN A 151 17.15 -10.74 -9.92
CA GLN A 151 16.64 -11.97 -9.33
C GLN A 151 15.15 -11.79 -8.96
N LEU A 152 14.36 -12.84 -9.21
CA LEU A 152 12.95 -12.86 -8.83
C LEU A 152 12.77 -13.68 -7.55
N VAL A 153 12.06 -13.08 -6.59
CA VAL A 153 11.58 -13.78 -5.40
C VAL A 153 10.06 -13.72 -5.38
N TYR A 154 9.43 -14.89 -5.19
CA TYR A 154 7.99 -15.03 -5.23
C TYR A 154 7.46 -15.21 -3.82
N PHE A 155 6.37 -14.51 -3.52
CA PHE A 155 5.73 -14.52 -2.22
C PHE A 155 4.24 -14.83 -2.34
N GLN A 156 3.73 -15.46 -1.30
CA GLN A 156 2.31 -15.51 -1.00
C GLN A 156 2.08 -14.69 0.28
N ASP A 157 1.36 -13.59 0.14
CA ASP A 157 1.00 -12.72 1.26
C ASP A 157 -0.44 -12.96 1.71
N ALA A 158 -0.68 -12.78 2.99
CA ALA A 158 -2.01 -12.64 3.57
C ALA A 158 -2.01 -11.42 4.50
N PHE A 159 -3.06 -10.61 4.40
CA PHE A 159 -3.22 -9.38 5.17
C PHE A 159 -4.68 -9.24 5.62
N THR A 160 -4.88 -8.81 6.86
CA THR A 160 -6.20 -8.45 7.36
C THR A 160 -6.11 -7.41 8.48
N PHE A 161 -6.98 -6.42 8.46
CA PHE A 161 -7.19 -5.55 9.62
C PHE A 161 -7.90 -6.30 10.74
N ARG A 162 -7.59 -5.95 11.99
CA ARG A 162 -8.27 -6.54 13.18
C ARG A 162 -9.78 -6.36 13.11
N THR A 163 -10.25 -5.22 12.62
CA THR A 163 -11.67 -4.88 12.44
C THR A 163 -12.42 -5.75 11.43
N ASN A 164 -11.68 -6.48 10.57
CA ASN A 164 -12.27 -7.35 9.54
C ASN A 164 -12.35 -8.83 9.98
N LEU A 165 -11.90 -9.16 11.18
CA LEU A 165 -11.97 -10.53 11.68
C LEU A 165 -13.39 -10.84 12.17
N LYS A 166 -13.80 -12.10 11.99
CA LYS A 166 -15.13 -12.57 12.41
C LYS A 166 -15.38 -12.45 13.93
N ASP A 167 -14.31 -12.53 14.73
CA ASP A 167 -14.33 -12.41 16.18
C ASP A 167 -14.10 -10.98 16.66
N TYR A 168 -14.11 -10.00 15.75
CA TYR A 168 -13.96 -8.60 16.14
C TYR A 168 -15.13 -8.15 17.01
N ASN A 169 -14.80 -7.55 18.13
CA ASN A 169 -15.75 -6.96 19.05
C ASN A 169 -15.30 -5.53 19.39
N PRO A 170 -16.07 -4.50 18.98
CA PRO A 170 -15.70 -3.10 19.24
C PRO A 170 -15.67 -2.76 20.73
N ASN A 171 -16.40 -3.50 21.59
CA ASN A 171 -16.38 -3.32 23.03
C ASN A 171 -15.18 -3.99 23.72
N LYS A 172 -14.36 -4.74 22.97
CA LYS A 172 -13.16 -5.38 23.48
C LYS A 172 -11.93 -4.74 22.81
N PRO A 173 -11.37 -3.68 23.42
CA PRO A 173 -10.27 -2.93 22.81
C PRO A 173 -9.06 -3.83 22.57
N SER A 174 -8.41 -3.64 21.43
CA SER A 174 -7.19 -4.32 21.05
C SER A 174 -6.23 -3.30 20.46
N ASN A 175 -4.96 -3.38 20.83
CA ASN A 175 -3.93 -2.54 20.27
C ASN A 175 -3.41 -3.08 18.92
N VAL A 176 -3.95 -4.17 18.40
CA VAL A 176 -3.59 -4.69 17.08
C VAL A 176 -4.33 -3.93 16.00
N LEU A 177 -3.58 -3.38 15.05
CA LEU A 177 -4.11 -2.71 13.86
C LEU A 177 -4.39 -3.73 12.75
N PHE A 178 -3.37 -4.51 12.38
CA PHE A 178 -3.51 -5.56 11.36
C PHE A 178 -2.56 -6.73 11.60
N TYR A 179 -2.87 -7.84 10.91
CA TYR A 179 -2.02 -9.02 10.79
C TYR A 179 -1.50 -9.13 9.36
N PHE A 180 -0.21 -9.41 9.22
CA PHE A 180 0.42 -9.65 7.93
C PHE A 180 1.26 -10.93 7.99
N LYS A 181 1.09 -11.80 7.01
CA LYS A 181 1.90 -13.01 6.83
C LYS A 181 2.43 -13.05 5.41
N GLN A 182 3.72 -13.22 5.26
CA GLN A 182 4.40 -13.40 3.99
C GLN A 182 5.15 -14.73 3.99
N ARG A 183 4.89 -15.56 2.99
CA ARG A 183 5.59 -16.83 2.76
C ARG A 183 6.36 -16.73 1.45
N VAL A 184 7.64 -17.07 1.48
CA VAL A 184 8.45 -17.22 0.26
C VAL A 184 8.08 -18.55 -0.42
N THR A 185 7.78 -18.51 -1.71
CA THR A 185 7.41 -19.69 -2.50
C THR A 185 8.50 -20.11 -3.49
N ALA A 186 9.30 -19.15 -3.95
CA ALA A 186 10.48 -19.39 -4.81
C ALA A 186 11.48 -18.23 -4.65
N PRO A 187 12.77 -18.41 -4.96
CA PRO A 187 13.45 -19.65 -5.38
C PRO A 187 13.61 -20.67 -4.26
N SER A 188 13.97 -21.92 -4.61
CA SER A 188 14.06 -23.04 -3.67
C SER A 188 14.93 -22.78 -2.45
N ARG A 189 16.03 -22.03 -2.59
CA ARG A 189 16.93 -21.66 -1.48
C ARG A 189 16.26 -20.82 -0.37
N LEU A 190 15.17 -20.13 -0.69
CA LEU A 190 14.43 -19.25 0.24
C LEU A 190 13.03 -19.79 0.53
N ALA A 191 12.53 -20.72 -0.28
CA ALA A 191 11.18 -21.23 -0.18
C ALA A 191 10.86 -21.82 1.19
N GLY A 192 9.66 -21.56 1.67
CA GLY A 192 9.18 -22.02 2.98
C GLY A 192 9.48 -21.07 4.15
N ASN A 193 10.33 -20.06 3.99
CA ASN A 193 10.50 -19.02 4.99
C ASN A 193 9.22 -18.20 5.13
N VAL A 194 8.85 -17.86 6.37
CA VAL A 194 7.64 -17.10 6.69
C VAL A 194 7.96 -15.95 7.63
N LEU A 195 7.46 -14.78 7.30
CA LEU A 195 7.37 -13.63 8.19
C LEU A 195 5.91 -13.48 8.65
N LEU A 196 5.70 -13.34 9.96
CA LEU A 196 4.43 -12.97 10.56
C LEU A 196 4.61 -11.66 11.32
N VAL A 197 3.71 -10.70 11.08
CA VAL A 197 3.70 -9.38 11.75
C VAL A 197 2.33 -9.13 12.36
N HIS A 198 2.32 -8.73 13.62
CA HIS A 198 1.19 -8.08 14.27
C HIS A 198 1.54 -6.60 14.41
N GLU A 199 0.93 -5.77 13.59
CA GLU A 199 1.11 -4.33 13.66
C GLU A 199 0.23 -3.75 14.74
N THR A 200 0.73 -2.76 15.47
CA THR A 200 0.02 -2.14 16.58
C THR A 200 -0.55 -0.78 16.21
N LEU A 201 -1.69 -0.45 16.81
CA LEU A 201 -2.37 0.83 16.65
C LEU A 201 -1.65 1.95 17.42
N ASN A 202 -1.12 1.65 18.60
CA ASN A 202 -0.30 2.54 19.41
C ASN A 202 1.03 1.85 19.69
N GLN A 203 2.07 2.28 18.99
CA GLN A 203 3.39 1.66 19.02
C GLN A 203 4.21 2.02 20.27
N VAL A 204 3.84 3.09 20.98
CA VAL A 204 4.46 3.45 22.26
C VAL A 204 3.94 2.57 23.37
N LYS A 205 2.64 2.30 23.39
CA LYS A 205 2.01 1.39 24.34
C LYS A 205 2.51 -0.05 24.18
N GLU A 206 2.63 -0.51 22.95
CA GLU A 206 3.07 -1.86 22.61
C GLU A 206 3.71 -1.85 21.21
N PRO A 207 5.00 -2.17 21.10
CA PRO A 207 5.69 -2.17 19.83
C PRO A 207 5.18 -3.28 18.92
N ARG A 208 5.41 -3.11 17.60
CA ARG A 208 5.18 -4.15 16.59
C ARG A 208 5.75 -5.49 17.03
N LEU A 209 5.00 -6.56 16.83
CA LEU A 209 5.45 -7.92 17.07
C LEU A 209 5.70 -8.61 15.73
N ALA A 210 6.87 -9.24 15.59
CA ALA A 210 7.22 -9.97 14.39
C ALA A 210 7.91 -11.29 14.69
N TRP A 211 7.64 -12.30 13.86
CA TRP A 211 8.26 -13.63 13.95
C TRP A 211 8.72 -14.08 12.58
N LEU A 212 9.87 -14.73 12.56
CA LEU A 212 10.45 -15.36 11.39
C LEU A 212 10.51 -16.87 11.59
N TYR A 213 9.88 -17.61 10.70
CA TYR A 213 10.08 -19.03 10.56
C TYR A 213 11.17 -19.29 9.51
N ASN A 214 12.23 -19.98 9.89
CA ASN A 214 13.28 -20.41 9.00
C ASN A 214 13.03 -21.87 8.60
N ALA A 215 12.79 -22.12 7.32
CA ALA A 215 12.44 -23.43 6.78
C ALA A 215 13.60 -24.44 6.91
N GLY A 216 14.86 -24.00 6.73
CA GLY A 216 16.05 -24.84 6.86
C GLY A 216 16.28 -25.33 8.29
N GLN A 217 16.07 -24.46 9.27
CA GLN A 217 16.25 -24.78 10.69
C GLN A 217 14.97 -25.34 11.33
N ARG A 218 13.82 -25.23 10.68
CA ARG A 218 12.48 -25.56 11.20
C ARG A 218 12.17 -24.88 12.54
N ARG A 219 12.64 -23.64 12.71
CA ARG A 219 12.49 -22.86 13.95
C ARG A 219 11.83 -21.53 13.71
N VAL A 220 10.98 -21.15 14.66
CA VAL A 220 10.44 -19.78 14.75
C VAL A 220 11.33 -18.98 15.69
N ARG A 221 11.67 -17.76 15.28
CA ARG A 221 12.37 -16.79 16.12
C ARG A 221 11.58 -15.50 16.14
N ARG A 222 11.50 -14.83 17.28
CA ARG A 222 11.03 -13.46 17.35
C ARG A 222 12.03 -12.57 16.62
N ALA A 223 11.54 -11.71 15.73
CA ALA A 223 12.34 -10.69 15.10
C ALA A 223 12.23 -9.41 15.93
N PRO A 224 13.24 -9.06 16.74
CA PRO A 224 13.12 -7.96 17.71
C PRO A 224 13.04 -6.59 17.04
N GLN A 225 13.46 -6.47 15.78
CA GLN A 225 13.52 -5.20 15.06
C GLN A 225 13.16 -5.39 13.59
N VAL A 226 11.88 -5.58 13.31
CA VAL A 226 11.35 -5.28 11.97
C VAL A 226 10.95 -3.81 12.00
N SER A 227 11.90 -2.94 11.79
CA SER A 227 11.73 -1.49 11.84
C SER A 227 11.97 -0.85 10.47
N TYR A 228 11.78 0.43 10.42
CA TYR A 228 11.88 1.27 9.23
C TYR A 228 13.25 1.16 8.53
N ASP A 229 14.32 1.05 9.29
CA ASP A 229 15.72 0.97 8.82
C ASP A 229 16.26 -0.46 8.69
N GLY A 230 15.42 -1.45 9.01
CA GLY A 230 15.79 -2.86 8.87
C GLY A 230 15.80 -3.32 7.41
N PRO A 231 16.65 -4.32 7.06
CA PRO A 231 16.69 -4.87 5.71
C PRO A 231 15.37 -5.54 5.34
N GLY A 232 14.89 -5.26 4.13
CA GLY A 232 13.72 -5.92 3.57
C GLY A 232 13.98 -7.40 3.27
N THR A 233 12.97 -8.24 3.38
CA THR A 233 13.06 -9.67 3.08
C THR A 233 13.48 -9.88 1.62
N ALA A 234 14.57 -10.60 1.39
CA ALA A 234 15.10 -10.96 0.07
C ALA A 234 15.37 -9.75 -0.86
N ALA A 235 15.73 -8.61 -0.31
CA ALA A 235 15.97 -7.37 -1.05
C ALA A 235 17.45 -7.15 -1.42
N ASP A 236 18.34 -8.08 -1.10
CA ASP A 236 19.79 -8.04 -1.37
C ASP A 236 20.45 -6.69 -0.99
N GLY A 237 20.01 -6.11 0.11
CA GLY A 237 20.52 -4.84 0.63
C GLY A 237 20.00 -3.57 -0.06
N LEU A 238 19.08 -3.68 -1.03
CA LEU A 238 18.44 -2.50 -1.66
C LEU A 238 17.34 -1.87 -0.80
N ARG A 239 16.98 -2.51 0.28
CA ARG A 239 16.05 -2.04 1.29
C ARG A 239 16.41 -2.60 2.66
#